data_419f0a289f6e6d5b1be5f520112616b5
#
_entry.id   419f0a289f6e6d5b1be5f520112616b5
#
_cell.length_a   1.000
_cell.length_b   1.000
_cell.length_c   1.000
_cell.angle_alpha   90.00
_cell.angle_beta   90.00
_cell.angle_gamma   90.00
#
_symmetry.space_group_name_H-M   'P 1'
#
loop_
_entity.id
_entity.type
_entity.pdbx_description
1 polymer ?
#
loop_
_entity_poly.entity_id
_entity_poly.type
_entity_poly.pdbx_seq_one_letter_code
_entity_poly.pdbx_strand_id
1 'polypeptide(L)'
;MKTKSLILLLSIFSIAYANAWERVPVWPKGKMPNSQEHQIAAMTDEVKQEGFKADKHRIAYLEWGDKPAKEVDNDACMILISGGSYQNCCDVGLIKMWREKLTELGFQTVNFVYRTPRPVGLPIYQTAWEDGQRAVRMVRNEAAKRGYDPEKIGVISMSAGSHLALMLATSSQTPAYEKIDKLDDVPCHINWAVVNAPAYVTTDAETGTPAIRDGYGVDVKISKAFKFDEKTCPMTLQHGGTDPYSPNGSTLVYRKLREMKIPAELHLYPNKGHGAFGFERTVEFMRQMGYMGELDEDKEEVLMERFASDDARADRIIQDVWPEGKTPDFQKHQCKPYIEWHMPKNLKTKGIQIIYSGGGYNHNNPDAFEVAPIRRYLNEQGITVVTLKYRTPRPSKESGLAKHTTAWQDLQRTIRLVRSQAEKYGLDPNKIGIMGSSAGGHLTLMGVTSSRHQSYLPIDNIDKLPCNVQWGVGVYPAYALTDGHDMYNTTGGNADSAVLVPDFSFDLDTAPMFMIHGDADPWAAMNSVKVWEKMRSMGIQCELHTLALQKHCFQMAASPGTGAYNYVNLIAEYIKGRLKME
;
A
#
# COMPACT_ATOMS: atom_id res chain seq x y z
N MET A 1 19.61 65.75 -35.76
CA MET A 1 20.15 64.83 -34.72
C MET A 1 19.45 63.51 -34.92
N LYS A 2 20.17 62.52 -35.41
CA LYS A 2 19.62 61.19 -35.75
C LYS A 2 19.88 60.23 -34.60
N THR A 3 18.86 59.77 -33.93
CA THR A 3 18.92 58.72 -32.91
C THR A 3 18.91 57.36 -33.59
N LYS A 4 20.02 56.62 -33.46
CA LYS A 4 20.11 55.25 -33.94
C LYS A 4 19.52 54.29 -32.89
N SER A 5 18.44 53.61 -33.23
CA SER A 5 17.91 52.48 -32.46
C SER A 5 18.77 51.26 -32.71
N LEU A 6 19.37 50.78 -31.64
CA LEU A 6 20.14 49.51 -31.61
C LEU A 6 19.14 48.38 -31.37
N ILE A 7 18.80 47.64 -32.40
CA ILE A 7 18.01 46.39 -32.29
C ILE A 7 18.99 45.28 -31.88
N LEU A 8 18.89 44.85 -30.62
CA LEU A 8 19.60 43.70 -30.11
C LEU A 8 18.86 42.42 -30.53
N LEU A 9 19.35 41.72 -31.55
CA LEU A 9 18.87 40.40 -31.90
C LEU A 9 19.33 39.42 -30.79
N LEU A 10 18.42 39.06 -29.89
CA LEU A 10 18.55 37.90 -29.05
C LEU A 10 18.26 36.65 -29.92
N SER A 11 19.30 36.05 -30.45
CA SER A 11 19.24 34.71 -30.98
C SER A 11 19.01 33.73 -29.82
N ILE A 12 17.76 33.35 -29.63
CA ILE A 12 17.41 32.22 -28.78
C ILE A 12 17.92 30.97 -29.49
N PHE A 13 19.12 30.52 -29.12
CA PHE A 13 19.51 29.14 -29.37
C PHE A 13 18.62 28.25 -28.48
N SER A 14 17.49 27.80 -29.02
CA SER A 14 16.82 26.61 -28.53
C SER A 14 17.75 25.43 -28.84
N ILE A 15 18.61 25.11 -27.85
CA ILE A 15 19.29 23.83 -27.84
C ILE A 15 18.19 22.80 -27.54
N ALA A 16 17.62 22.26 -28.62
CA ALA A 16 16.87 21.03 -28.54
C ALA A 16 17.89 19.93 -28.21
N TYR A 17 18.12 19.67 -26.92
CA TYR A 17 18.70 18.42 -26.48
C TYR A 17 17.70 17.31 -26.81
N ALA A 18 17.70 16.86 -28.05
CA ALA A 18 17.29 15.51 -28.36
C ALA A 18 18.40 14.62 -27.79
N ASN A 19 18.33 14.31 -26.49
CA ASN A 19 19.17 13.28 -25.90
C ASN A 19 18.80 11.97 -26.62
N ALA A 20 19.58 11.60 -27.63
CA ALA A 20 19.51 10.31 -28.27
C ALA A 20 19.97 9.31 -27.22
N TRP A 21 19.02 8.58 -26.61
CA TRP A 21 19.32 7.54 -25.65
C TRP A 21 20.23 6.50 -26.29
N GLU A 22 21.27 6.05 -25.56
CA GLU A 22 22.15 4.99 -26.03
C GLU A 22 21.38 3.67 -26.07
N ARG A 23 21.07 3.19 -27.28
CA ARG A 23 20.40 1.91 -27.50
C ARG A 23 21.41 0.79 -27.67
N VAL A 24 21.32 -0.24 -26.82
CA VAL A 24 22.16 -1.43 -26.89
C VAL A 24 21.29 -2.66 -27.05
N PRO A 25 21.41 -3.44 -28.15
CA PRO A 25 20.68 -4.68 -28.33
C PRO A 25 20.99 -5.69 -27.22
N VAL A 26 19.96 -6.37 -26.70
CA VAL A 26 20.12 -7.40 -25.66
C VAL A 26 20.84 -8.65 -26.21
N TRP A 27 20.62 -8.99 -27.45
CA TRP A 27 21.13 -10.21 -28.05
C TRP A 27 22.20 -9.93 -29.13
N PRO A 28 23.26 -10.74 -29.15
CA PRO A 28 24.17 -10.73 -30.29
C PRO A 28 23.43 -11.10 -31.58
N LYS A 29 23.87 -10.55 -32.69
CA LYS A 29 23.26 -10.80 -34.01
C LYS A 29 23.18 -12.30 -34.28
N GLY A 30 21.98 -12.79 -34.60
CA GLY A 30 21.69 -14.18 -34.94
C GLY A 30 21.69 -15.17 -33.77
N LYS A 31 21.80 -14.70 -32.52
CA LYS A 31 21.81 -15.59 -31.34
C LYS A 31 20.59 -15.39 -30.40
N MET A 32 19.59 -14.68 -30.83
CA MET A 32 18.37 -14.44 -30.06
C MET A 32 17.52 -15.73 -30.01
N PRO A 33 17.22 -16.30 -28.82
CA PRO A 33 16.41 -17.51 -28.74
C PRO A 33 14.98 -17.23 -29.18
N ASN A 34 14.27 -18.26 -29.62
CA ASN A 34 12.88 -18.17 -30.08
C ASN A 34 12.62 -16.98 -31.05
N SER A 35 13.57 -16.72 -31.95
CA SER A 35 13.53 -15.60 -32.91
C SER A 35 12.67 -15.86 -34.14
N GLN A 36 11.98 -16.99 -34.23
CA GLN A 36 11.26 -17.44 -35.40
C GLN A 36 10.02 -16.62 -35.75
N GLU A 37 9.54 -16.72 -36.98
CA GLU A 37 8.42 -15.94 -37.55
C GLU A 37 7.08 -16.07 -36.80
N HIS A 38 6.89 -17.15 -36.04
CA HIS A 38 5.69 -17.33 -35.21
C HIS A 38 5.45 -16.19 -34.21
N GLN A 39 6.49 -15.44 -33.87
CA GLN A 39 6.38 -14.25 -32.99
C GLN A 39 5.62 -13.08 -33.64
N ILE A 40 5.29 -13.22 -34.93
CA ILE A 40 4.58 -12.21 -35.74
C ILE A 40 3.12 -12.62 -35.97
N ALA A 41 2.65 -13.68 -35.32
CA ALA A 41 1.32 -14.14 -35.55
C ALA A 41 0.26 -13.06 -35.32
N ALA A 42 -0.81 -13.14 -36.07
CA ALA A 42 -1.97 -12.27 -35.98
C ALA A 42 -2.39 -12.10 -34.52
N MET A 43 -2.77 -10.89 -34.14
CA MET A 43 -3.38 -10.63 -32.83
C MET A 43 -4.49 -11.65 -32.59
N THR A 44 -4.42 -12.36 -31.47
CA THR A 44 -5.51 -13.24 -31.06
C THR A 44 -6.80 -12.42 -30.88
N ASP A 45 -7.95 -13.06 -30.95
CA ASP A 45 -9.21 -12.35 -30.77
C ASP A 45 -9.34 -11.72 -29.38
N GLU A 46 -8.69 -12.30 -28.34
CA GLU A 46 -8.55 -11.69 -27.01
C GLU A 46 -7.85 -10.33 -27.06
N VAL A 47 -6.73 -10.24 -27.78
CA VAL A 47 -5.96 -9.00 -27.91
C VAL A 47 -6.71 -7.94 -28.68
N LYS A 48 -7.48 -8.34 -29.69
CA LYS A 48 -8.37 -7.42 -30.41
C LYS A 48 -9.48 -6.88 -29.52
N GLN A 49 -10.01 -7.70 -28.59
CA GLN A 49 -10.98 -7.28 -27.58
C GLN A 49 -10.40 -6.32 -26.55
N GLU A 50 -9.11 -6.44 -26.21
CA GLU A 50 -8.41 -5.52 -25.30
C GLU A 50 -8.11 -4.14 -25.95
N GLY A 51 -8.32 -3.97 -27.25
CA GLY A 51 -8.14 -2.71 -27.98
C GLY A 51 -6.69 -2.27 -28.19
N PHE A 52 -5.72 -3.15 -27.95
CA PHE A 52 -4.30 -2.84 -28.12
C PHE A 52 -3.86 -2.98 -29.60
N LYS A 53 -3.11 -1.99 -30.08
CA LYS A 53 -2.36 -2.12 -31.34
C LYS A 53 -1.03 -2.82 -31.05
N ALA A 54 -0.76 -3.93 -31.70
CA ALA A 54 0.53 -4.62 -31.59
C ALA A 54 1.65 -3.71 -32.11
N ASP A 55 2.60 -3.41 -31.24
CA ASP A 55 3.84 -2.75 -31.64
C ASP A 55 4.93 -3.81 -31.90
N LYS A 56 5.71 -3.62 -32.98
CA LYS A 56 6.63 -4.64 -33.48
C LYS A 56 8.05 -4.40 -33.01
N HIS A 57 8.31 -4.57 -31.70
CA HIS A 57 9.68 -4.63 -31.21
C HIS A 57 10.25 -6.05 -31.41
N ARG A 58 10.81 -6.30 -32.56
CA ARG A 58 11.39 -7.61 -32.89
C ARG A 58 12.74 -7.89 -32.25
N ILE A 59 13.38 -6.87 -31.70
CA ILE A 59 14.70 -6.94 -31.07
C ILE A 59 14.59 -6.27 -29.70
N ALA A 60 14.92 -7.01 -28.68
CA ALA A 60 15.02 -6.45 -27.33
C ALA A 60 16.26 -5.56 -27.22
N TYR A 61 16.14 -4.42 -26.55
CA TYR A 61 17.23 -3.50 -26.33
C TYR A 61 17.13 -2.76 -24.99
N LEU A 62 18.26 -2.25 -24.54
CA LEU A 62 18.36 -1.33 -23.41
C LEU A 62 18.55 0.10 -23.94
N GLU A 63 17.83 1.06 -23.33
CA GLU A 63 18.01 2.49 -23.56
C GLU A 63 18.55 3.13 -22.29
N TRP A 64 19.82 3.48 -22.29
CA TRP A 64 20.48 4.07 -21.11
C TRP A 64 20.09 5.53 -20.92
N GLY A 65 19.76 5.88 -19.69
CA GLY A 65 19.53 7.23 -19.22
C GLY A 65 20.79 8.01 -18.93
N ASP A 66 20.63 9.29 -18.65
CA ASP A 66 21.69 10.14 -18.15
C ASP A 66 22.15 9.66 -16.78
N LYS A 67 23.40 9.94 -16.42
CA LYS A 67 23.87 9.71 -15.06
C LYS A 67 23.22 10.70 -14.10
N PRO A 68 22.92 10.30 -12.86
CA PRO A 68 22.49 11.24 -11.84
C PRO A 68 23.62 12.26 -11.55
N ALA A 69 23.24 13.41 -10.97
CA ALA A 69 24.22 14.35 -10.44
C ALA A 69 25.01 13.69 -9.30
N LYS A 70 26.32 13.99 -9.22
CA LYS A 70 27.23 13.33 -8.27
C LYS A 70 26.81 13.52 -6.80
N GLU A 71 26.18 14.66 -6.51
CA GLU A 71 25.75 15.05 -5.16
C GLU A 71 24.57 14.22 -4.63
N VAL A 72 23.82 13.57 -5.54
CA VAL A 72 22.65 12.74 -5.19
C VAL A 72 22.81 11.28 -5.62
N ASP A 73 23.98 10.89 -6.15
CA ASP A 73 24.21 9.55 -6.70
C ASP A 73 24.10 8.48 -5.61
N ASN A 74 23.15 7.56 -5.77
CA ASN A 74 22.91 6.45 -4.85
C ASN A 74 23.77 5.21 -5.14
N ASP A 75 24.66 5.31 -6.12
CA ASP A 75 25.46 4.16 -6.57
C ASP A 75 24.57 2.94 -6.96
N ALA A 76 23.41 3.21 -7.56
CA ALA A 76 22.39 2.24 -7.86
C ALA A 76 21.79 2.42 -9.27
N CYS A 77 21.29 1.31 -9.84
CA CYS A 77 20.64 1.31 -11.16
C CYS A 77 19.20 0.85 -11.08
N MET A 78 18.31 1.56 -11.79
CA MET A 78 16.88 1.21 -11.93
C MET A 78 16.57 0.81 -13.37
N ILE A 79 16.10 -0.43 -13.55
CA ILE A 79 15.56 -0.92 -14.82
C ILE A 79 14.08 -0.56 -14.89
N LEU A 80 13.67 0.13 -15.94
CA LEU A 80 12.29 0.57 -16.18
C LEU A 80 11.62 -0.39 -17.15
N ILE A 81 10.48 -0.98 -16.76
CA ILE A 81 9.75 -1.97 -17.58
C ILE A 81 8.29 -1.55 -17.74
N SER A 82 7.91 -1.12 -18.96
CA SER A 82 6.52 -0.76 -19.26
C SER A 82 5.62 -1.99 -19.43
N GLY A 83 4.29 -1.75 -19.33
CA GLY A 83 3.27 -2.75 -19.62
C GLY A 83 2.98 -2.90 -21.12
N GLY A 84 1.77 -3.39 -21.42
CA GLY A 84 1.23 -3.55 -22.77
C GLY A 84 0.85 -4.98 -23.13
N SER A 85 0.42 -5.79 -22.15
CA SER A 85 -0.09 -7.18 -22.32
C SER A 85 0.86 -8.09 -23.11
N TYR A 86 2.16 -7.79 -23.12
CA TYR A 86 3.16 -8.42 -23.99
C TYR A 86 2.90 -8.25 -25.50
N GLN A 87 1.95 -7.40 -25.89
CA GLN A 87 1.66 -7.06 -27.29
C GLN A 87 2.40 -5.81 -27.75
N ASN A 88 2.69 -4.93 -26.82
CA ASN A 88 3.59 -3.79 -26.96
C ASN A 88 4.35 -3.57 -25.65
N CYS A 89 5.34 -2.70 -25.64
CA CYS A 89 6.10 -2.32 -24.44
C CYS A 89 6.43 -0.82 -24.46
N CYS A 90 5.46 0.01 -24.77
CA CYS A 90 5.66 1.42 -25.03
C CYS A 90 4.64 2.30 -24.34
N ASP A 91 4.75 2.44 -23.02
CA ASP A 91 4.20 3.63 -22.36
C ASP A 91 5.30 4.69 -22.26
N VAL A 92 5.51 5.43 -23.34
CA VAL A 92 6.57 6.45 -23.45
C VAL A 92 6.42 7.52 -22.37
N GLY A 93 5.18 7.91 -22.03
CA GLY A 93 4.91 8.92 -21.02
C GLY A 93 5.31 8.47 -19.62
N LEU A 94 4.92 7.26 -19.24
CA LEU A 94 5.25 6.67 -17.95
C LEU A 94 6.75 6.44 -17.78
N ILE A 95 7.41 5.87 -18.78
CA ILE A 95 8.86 5.63 -18.76
C ILE A 95 9.63 6.95 -18.67
N LYS A 96 9.21 7.98 -19.40
CA LYS A 96 9.81 9.32 -19.31
C LYS A 96 9.70 9.88 -17.89
N MET A 97 8.51 9.84 -17.31
CA MET A 97 8.26 10.33 -15.94
C MET A 97 9.12 9.58 -14.90
N TRP A 98 9.19 8.26 -14.96
CA TRP A 98 10.02 7.47 -14.03
C TRP A 98 11.50 7.79 -14.21
N ARG A 99 11.95 7.89 -15.44
CA ARG A 99 13.34 8.22 -15.76
C ARG A 99 13.74 9.56 -15.15
N GLU A 100 12.97 10.62 -15.40
CA GLU A 100 13.23 11.96 -14.87
C GLU A 100 13.27 11.94 -13.34
N LYS A 101 12.22 11.47 -12.69
CA LYS A 101 12.11 11.43 -11.24
C LYS A 101 13.20 10.56 -10.57
N LEU A 102 13.51 9.39 -11.11
CA LEU A 102 14.52 8.51 -10.53
C LEU A 102 15.95 9.03 -10.74
N THR A 103 16.21 9.68 -11.87
CA THR A 103 17.51 10.33 -12.09
C THR A 103 17.71 11.51 -11.14
N GLU A 104 16.66 12.33 -10.92
CA GLU A 104 16.67 13.41 -9.91
C GLU A 104 16.89 12.87 -8.48
N LEU A 105 16.39 11.68 -8.19
CA LEU A 105 16.59 10.99 -6.91
C LEU A 105 17.93 10.24 -6.81
N GLY A 106 18.79 10.31 -7.82
CA GLY A 106 20.16 9.77 -7.77
C GLY A 106 20.32 8.34 -8.30
N PHE A 107 19.40 7.85 -9.12
CA PHE A 107 19.54 6.53 -9.75
C PHE A 107 20.03 6.64 -11.19
N GLN A 108 21.01 5.81 -11.56
CA GLN A 108 21.23 5.50 -12.99
C GLN A 108 19.99 4.78 -13.51
N THR A 109 19.40 5.24 -14.60
CA THR A 109 18.21 4.62 -15.17
C THR A 109 18.50 3.93 -16.49
N VAL A 110 17.81 2.82 -16.75
CA VAL A 110 17.83 2.11 -18.03
C VAL A 110 16.43 1.62 -18.38
N ASN A 111 15.92 2.04 -19.53
CA ASN A 111 14.65 1.53 -20.06
C ASN A 111 14.90 0.20 -20.76
N PHE A 112 14.19 -0.84 -20.35
CA PHE A 112 14.24 -2.14 -20.97
C PHE A 112 13.03 -2.35 -21.88
N VAL A 113 13.28 -2.45 -23.17
CA VAL A 113 12.29 -2.74 -24.21
C VAL A 113 12.45 -4.20 -24.62
N TYR A 114 11.52 -5.04 -24.16
CA TYR A 114 11.49 -6.47 -24.48
C TYR A 114 10.79 -6.74 -25.81
N ARG A 115 10.97 -7.93 -26.38
CA ARG A 115 10.34 -8.33 -27.65
C ARG A 115 8.82 -8.37 -27.54
N THR A 116 8.15 -7.77 -28.52
CA THR A 116 6.70 -7.80 -28.73
C THR A 116 6.37 -8.02 -30.22
N PRO A 117 5.20 -8.59 -30.57
CA PRO A 117 4.16 -9.11 -29.69
C PRO A 117 4.55 -10.43 -29.02
N ARG A 118 3.74 -10.85 -28.01
CA ARG A 118 3.88 -12.14 -27.32
C ARG A 118 3.96 -13.32 -28.30
N PRO A 119 4.73 -14.40 -27.97
CA PRO A 119 4.90 -15.53 -28.87
C PRO A 119 3.64 -16.38 -28.98
N VAL A 120 3.49 -17.10 -30.07
CA VAL A 120 2.45 -18.11 -30.28
C VAL A 120 3.04 -19.51 -30.02
N GLY A 121 2.28 -20.38 -29.36
CA GLY A 121 2.74 -21.74 -29.03
C GLY A 121 3.73 -21.83 -27.85
N LEU A 122 4.03 -20.72 -27.22
CA LEU A 122 4.82 -20.61 -25.99
C LEU A 122 4.02 -19.84 -24.93
N PRO A 123 4.40 -19.92 -23.64
CA PRO A 123 3.84 -19.03 -22.63
C PRO A 123 3.95 -17.56 -23.05
N ILE A 124 2.92 -16.77 -22.78
CA ILE A 124 2.82 -15.38 -23.25
C ILE A 124 4.01 -14.49 -22.85
N TYR A 125 4.69 -14.84 -21.78
CA TYR A 125 5.83 -14.12 -21.22
C TYR A 125 7.20 -14.67 -21.69
N GLN A 126 7.25 -15.83 -22.37
CA GLN A 126 8.50 -16.57 -22.57
C GLN A 126 9.61 -15.73 -23.20
N THR A 127 9.35 -15.10 -24.33
CA THR A 127 10.38 -14.31 -25.04
C THR A 127 10.79 -13.05 -24.25
N ALA A 128 9.85 -12.41 -23.57
CA ALA A 128 10.15 -11.27 -22.70
C ALA A 128 10.97 -11.69 -21.49
N TRP A 129 10.75 -12.90 -20.94
CA TRP A 129 11.53 -13.44 -19.82
C TRP A 129 12.96 -13.79 -20.22
N GLU A 130 13.16 -14.38 -21.40
CA GLU A 130 14.50 -14.59 -22.00
C GLU A 130 15.26 -13.26 -22.10
N ASP A 131 14.60 -12.27 -22.72
CA ASP A 131 15.16 -10.91 -22.85
C ASP A 131 15.48 -10.28 -21.49
N GLY A 132 14.59 -10.44 -20.52
CA GLY A 132 14.73 -9.86 -19.19
C GLY A 132 15.91 -10.42 -18.42
N GLN A 133 16.08 -11.75 -18.39
CA GLN A 133 17.25 -12.34 -17.73
C GLN A 133 18.55 -11.86 -18.35
N ARG A 134 18.63 -11.80 -19.67
CA ARG A 134 19.84 -11.31 -20.34
C ARG A 134 20.04 -9.80 -20.14
N ALA A 135 18.96 -9.02 -20.16
CA ALA A 135 19.02 -7.59 -19.87
C ALA A 135 19.60 -7.30 -18.47
N VAL A 136 19.16 -8.03 -17.43
CA VAL A 136 19.72 -7.90 -16.07
C VAL A 136 21.21 -8.26 -16.04
N ARG A 137 21.64 -9.32 -16.74
CA ARG A 137 23.06 -9.68 -16.87
C ARG A 137 23.86 -8.55 -17.51
N MET A 138 23.35 -7.95 -18.59
CA MET A 138 23.99 -6.80 -19.25
C MET A 138 24.11 -5.62 -18.30
N VAL A 139 23.04 -5.25 -17.60
CA VAL A 139 23.04 -4.14 -16.63
C VAL A 139 24.09 -4.43 -15.57
N ARG A 140 24.13 -5.60 -14.96
CA ARG A 140 25.13 -5.97 -13.94
C ARG A 140 26.56 -5.93 -14.50
N ASN A 141 26.79 -6.39 -15.72
CA ASN A 141 28.11 -6.38 -16.34
C ASN A 141 28.62 -4.97 -16.69
N GLU A 142 27.72 -4.02 -16.95
CA GLU A 142 28.05 -2.61 -17.23
C GLU A 142 28.30 -1.77 -15.97
N ALA A 143 28.05 -2.31 -14.76
CA ALA A 143 28.06 -1.58 -13.51
C ALA A 143 29.36 -0.81 -13.28
N ALA A 144 30.52 -1.47 -13.35
CA ALA A 144 31.83 -0.83 -13.14
C ALA A 144 32.10 0.29 -14.16
N LYS A 145 31.72 0.09 -15.42
CA LYS A 145 31.91 1.08 -16.49
C LYS A 145 31.00 2.30 -16.29
N ARG A 146 29.79 2.10 -15.79
CA ARG A 146 28.80 3.15 -15.61
C ARG A 146 28.83 3.79 -14.24
N GLY A 147 29.54 3.20 -13.26
CA GLY A 147 29.80 3.75 -11.93
C GLY A 147 28.68 3.51 -10.92
N TYR A 148 28.06 2.32 -10.93
CA TYR A 148 27.14 1.89 -9.88
C TYR A 148 27.49 0.49 -9.37
N ASP A 149 26.95 0.14 -8.20
CA ASP A 149 27.16 -1.16 -7.56
C ASP A 149 26.37 -2.26 -8.29
N PRO A 150 27.01 -3.35 -8.76
CA PRO A 150 26.31 -4.48 -9.37
C PRO A 150 25.31 -5.18 -8.43
N GLU A 151 25.43 -4.99 -7.11
CA GLU A 151 24.48 -5.50 -6.11
C GLU A 151 23.41 -4.47 -5.72
N LYS A 152 23.32 -3.35 -6.45
CA LYS A 152 22.28 -2.33 -6.31
C LYS A 152 21.51 -2.13 -7.61
N ILE A 153 20.85 -3.19 -8.07
CA ILE A 153 20.02 -3.17 -9.29
C ILE A 153 18.55 -3.40 -8.91
N GLY A 154 17.73 -2.39 -9.11
CA GLY A 154 16.29 -2.44 -8.91
C GLY A 154 15.49 -2.43 -10.20
N VAL A 155 14.22 -2.79 -10.11
CA VAL A 155 13.25 -2.70 -11.21
C VAL A 155 12.05 -1.90 -10.79
N ILE A 156 11.56 -0.99 -11.65
CA ILE A 156 10.23 -0.39 -11.55
C ILE A 156 9.40 -0.77 -12.77
N SER A 157 8.16 -1.14 -12.57
CA SER A 157 7.38 -1.82 -13.61
C SER A 157 5.88 -1.51 -13.54
N MET A 158 5.17 -1.82 -14.64
CA MET A 158 3.72 -1.67 -14.76
C MET A 158 3.09 -2.84 -15.51
N SER A 159 1.90 -3.34 -15.06
CA SER A 159 1.04 -4.26 -15.82
C SER A 159 1.75 -5.57 -16.23
N ALA A 160 1.79 -5.93 -17.52
CA ALA A 160 2.58 -7.06 -18.03
C ALA A 160 4.08 -6.91 -17.74
N GLY A 161 4.62 -5.68 -17.73
CA GLY A 161 5.98 -5.40 -17.27
C GLY A 161 6.17 -5.75 -15.79
N SER A 162 5.14 -5.57 -14.96
CA SER A 162 5.16 -6.00 -13.56
C SER A 162 5.11 -7.52 -13.40
N HIS A 163 4.41 -8.23 -14.29
CA HIS A 163 4.52 -9.69 -14.35
C HIS A 163 5.96 -10.12 -14.66
N LEU A 164 6.59 -9.47 -15.64
CA LEU A 164 7.99 -9.73 -15.99
C LEU A 164 8.94 -9.39 -14.81
N ALA A 165 8.72 -8.26 -14.16
CA ALA A 165 9.49 -7.88 -12.96
C ALA A 165 9.36 -8.91 -11.83
N LEU A 166 8.15 -9.45 -11.60
CA LEU A 166 7.94 -10.55 -10.66
C LEU A 166 8.69 -11.82 -11.07
N MET A 167 8.71 -12.17 -12.37
CA MET A 167 9.50 -13.29 -12.88
C MET A 167 11.00 -13.10 -12.57
N LEU A 168 11.54 -11.91 -12.82
CA LEU A 168 12.94 -11.57 -12.53
C LEU A 168 13.24 -11.56 -11.02
N ALA A 169 12.28 -11.11 -10.21
CA ALA A 169 12.41 -11.02 -8.76
C ALA A 169 12.30 -12.36 -8.04
N THR A 170 11.58 -13.35 -8.61
CA THR A 170 11.23 -14.60 -7.91
C THR A 170 11.79 -15.87 -8.55
N SER A 171 12.27 -15.80 -9.79
CA SER A 171 12.59 -16.98 -10.61
C SER A 171 13.94 -16.86 -11.31
N SER A 172 14.88 -16.08 -10.75
CA SER A 172 16.17 -15.81 -11.37
C SER A 172 17.07 -17.04 -11.47
N GLN A 173 16.86 -18.05 -10.63
CA GLN A 173 17.63 -19.30 -10.63
C GLN A 173 17.08 -20.34 -11.63
N THR A 174 15.94 -20.06 -12.27
CA THR A 174 15.39 -20.87 -13.34
C THR A 174 15.81 -20.28 -14.69
N PRO A 175 16.67 -20.95 -15.47
CA PRO A 175 17.11 -20.42 -16.77
C PRO A 175 15.93 -20.26 -17.74
N ALA A 176 15.80 -19.08 -18.35
CA ALA A 176 14.79 -18.82 -19.37
C ALA A 176 15.23 -19.33 -20.76
N TYR A 177 16.52 -19.49 -20.98
CA TYR A 177 17.15 -19.90 -22.24
C TYR A 177 18.48 -20.63 -21.98
N GLU A 178 19.01 -21.34 -22.99
CA GLU A 178 20.32 -21.98 -22.93
C GLU A 178 21.44 -20.93 -23.06
N LYS A 179 22.57 -21.16 -22.38
CA LYS A 179 23.74 -20.27 -22.43
C LYS A 179 24.23 -20.04 -23.88
N ILE A 180 24.51 -18.80 -24.21
CA ILE A 180 24.96 -18.38 -25.55
C ILE A 180 26.42 -17.91 -25.52
N ASP A 181 26.83 -17.21 -24.47
CA ASP A 181 28.17 -16.65 -24.33
C ASP A 181 28.54 -16.41 -22.86
N LYS A 182 29.72 -15.82 -22.61
CA LYS A 182 30.23 -15.56 -21.24
C LYS A 182 29.38 -14.60 -20.43
N LEU A 183 28.55 -13.76 -21.05
CA LEU A 183 27.64 -12.88 -20.33
C LEU A 183 26.60 -13.68 -19.53
N ASP A 184 26.27 -14.88 -19.99
CA ASP A 184 25.28 -15.73 -19.31
C ASP A 184 25.82 -16.41 -18.05
N ASP A 185 27.11 -16.22 -17.72
CA ASP A 185 27.70 -16.58 -16.43
C ASP A 185 27.46 -15.49 -15.35
N VAL A 186 27.07 -14.27 -15.77
CA VAL A 186 26.73 -13.18 -14.85
C VAL A 186 25.37 -13.45 -14.20
N PRO A 187 25.20 -13.27 -12.88
CA PRO A 187 23.91 -13.45 -12.23
C PRO A 187 22.80 -12.55 -12.80
N CYS A 188 21.58 -13.08 -12.91
CA CYS A 188 20.41 -12.33 -13.44
C CYS A 188 19.34 -12.00 -12.38
N HIS A 189 19.65 -12.18 -11.09
CA HIS A 189 18.76 -11.71 -10.03
C HIS A 189 18.77 -10.19 -9.93
N ILE A 190 17.66 -9.61 -9.47
CA ILE A 190 17.57 -8.19 -9.10
C ILE A 190 17.56 -8.06 -7.58
N ASN A 191 17.89 -6.88 -7.06
CA ASN A 191 18.05 -6.66 -5.62
C ASN A 191 16.77 -6.13 -4.96
N TRP A 192 15.89 -5.44 -5.72
CA TRP A 192 14.54 -5.07 -5.29
C TRP A 192 13.61 -4.84 -6.48
N ALA A 193 12.29 -4.85 -6.22
CA ALA A 193 11.30 -4.57 -7.23
C ALA A 193 10.21 -3.61 -6.75
N VAL A 194 9.83 -2.68 -7.64
CA VAL A 194 8.63 -1.85 -7.53
C VAL A 194 7.62 -2.35 -8.57
N VAL A 195 6.54 -2.95 -8.09
CA VAL A 195 5.60 -3.72 -8.89
C VAL A 195 4.24 -3.02 -8.88
N ASN A 196 3.89 -2.37 -9.99
CA ASN A 196 2.64 -1.63 -10.10
C ASN A 196 1.61 -2.38 -10.95
N ALA A 197 0.41 -2.59 -10.40
CA ALA A 197 -0.72 -3.25 -11.07
C ALA A 197 -0.32 -4.49 -11.87
N PRO A 198 0.31 -5.52 -11.27
CA PRO A 198 0.78 -6.69 -12.01
C PRO A 198 -0.37 -7.47 -12.63
N ALA A 199 -0.27 -7.72 -13.94
CA ALA A 199 -1.18 -8.60 -14.67
C ALA A 199 -0.69 -10.07 -14.60
N TYR A 200 -1.55 -11.03 -14.93
CA TYR A 200 -1.23 -12.45 -15.14
C TYR A 200 -0.56 -13.19 -13.95
N VAL A 201 -0.72 -12.67 -12.74
CA VAL A 201 -0.08 -13.25 -11.55
C VAL A 201 -0.77 -14.54 -11.09
N THR A 202 -2.08 -14.65 -11.31
CA THR A 202 -2.93 -15.72 -10.80
C THR A 202 -3.32 -16.71 -11.87
N THR A 203 -3.64 -17.93 -11.43
CA THR A 203 -4.25 -18.97 -12.23
C THR A 203 -5.56 -19.41 -11.58
N ASP A 204 -6.51 -19.87 -12.40
CA ASP A 204 -7.68 -20.56 -11.91
C ASP A 204 -7.24 -21.82 -11.13
N ALA A 205 -7.81 -22.01 -9.93
CA ALA A 205 -7.40 -23.08 -9.03
C ALA A 205 -7.68 -24.49 -9.58
N GLU A 206 -8.73 -24.66 -10.38
CA GLU A 206 -9.15 -25.96 -10.92
C GLU A 206 -8.48 -26.26 -12.27
N THR A 207 -8.48 -25.30 -13.17
CA THR A 207 -8.02 -25.50 -14.56
C THR A 207 -6.56 -25.16 -14.76
N GLY A 208 -5.95 -24.36 -13.86
CA GLY A 208 -4.60 -23.82 -14.02
C GLY A 208 -4.50 -22.79 -15.16
N THR A 209 -5.62 -22.37 -15.73
CA THR A 209 -5.67 -21.35 -16.76
C THR A 209 -5.32 -19.99 -16.15
N PRO A 210 -4.50 -19.14 -16.83
CA PRO A 210 -4.21 -17.81 -16.30
C PRO A 210 -5.50 -17.00 -16.08
N ALA A 211 -5.75 -16.59 -14.85
CA ALA A 211 -6.85 -15.71 -14.51
C ALA A 211 -6.46 -14.28 -14.93
N ILE A 212 -7.04 -13.81 -16.01
CA ILE A 212 -6.84 -12.44 -16.51
C ILE A 212 -7.71 -11.47 -15.70
N ARG A 213 -8.92 -11.91 -15.35
CA ARG A 213 -9.90 -11.13 -14.59
C ARG A 213 -10.56 -12.06 -13.58
N ASP A 214 -10.00 -12.12 -12.39
CA ASP A 214 -10.66 -12.80 -11.29
C ASP A 214 -11.74 -11.86 -10.71
N GLY A 215 -12.98 -12.21 -10.86
CA GLY A 215 -14.07 -11.53 -10.16
C GLY A 215 -13.86 -11.56 -8.64
N TYR A 216 -14.67 -10.83 -7.92
CA TYR A 216 -14.70 -10.90 -6.45
C TYR A 216 -14.97 -12.35 -5.99
N GLY A 217 -14.09 -12.88 -5.15
CA GLY A 217 -14.32 -14.18 -4.50
C GLY A 217 -13.97 -15.42 -5.32
N VAL A 218 -13.20 -15.29 -6.39
CA VAL A 218 -12.66 -16.45 -7.12
C VAL A 218 -11.52 -17.08 -6.31
N ASP A 219 -11.52 -18.40 -6.16
CA ASP A 219 -10.42 -19.16 -5.56
C ASP A 219 -9.29 -19.29 -6.58
N VAL A 220 -8.32 -18.37 -6.51
CA VAL A 220 -7.18 -18.30 -7.42
C VAL A 220 -5.88 -18.61 -6.71
N LYS A 221 -4.92 -19.13 -7.45
CA LYS A 221 -3.55 -19.42 -6.98
C LYS A 221 -2.53 -18.61 -7.76
N ILE A 222 -1.38 -18.42 -7.16
CA ILE A 222 -0.23 -17.85 -7.86
C ILE A 222 0.16 -18.77 -9.02
N SER A 223 0.43 -18.19 -10.18
CA SER A 223 0.91 -18.92 -11.35
C SER A 223 2.17 -19.71 -11.02
N LYS A 224 2.25 -20.95 -11.52
CA LYS A 224 3.43 -21.83 -11.39
C LYS A 224 4.67 -21.28 -12.12
N ALA A 225 4.53 -20.21 -12.90
CA ALA A 225 5.64 -19.50 -13.52
C ALA A 225 6.59 -18.91 -12.48
N PHE A 226 6.05 -18.43 -11.34
CA PHE A 226 6.83 -17.87 -10.23
C PHE A 226 7.38 -18.98 -9.34
N LYS A 227 8.71 -19.06 -9.20
CA LYS A 227 9.40 -20.12 -8.45
C LYS A 227 9.70 -19.78 -7.00
N PHE A 228 9.77 -18.47 -6.69
CA PHE A 228 10.13 -17.99 -5.35
C PHE A 228 11.41 -18.68 -4.83
N ASP A 229 12.49 -18.52 -5.59
CA ASP A 229 13.80 -19.08 -5.30
C ASP A 229 14.55 -18.33 -4.18
N GLU A 230 15.75 -18.77 -3.83
CA GLU A 230 16.58 -18.19 -2.75
C GLU A 230 17.10 -16.78 -3.08
N LYS A 231 16.96 -16.33 -4.32
CA LYS A 231 17.29 -14.96 -4.76
C LYS A 231 16.06 -14.06 -4.86
N THR A 232 14.91 -14.53 -4.41
CA THR A 232 13.70 -13.70 -4.33
C THR A 232 13.98 -12.44 -3.50
N CYS A 233 13.74 -11.26 -4.08
CA CYS A 233 14.14 -9.99 -3.49
C CYS A 233 13.00 -9.26 -2.77
N PRO A 234 13.32 -8.28 -1.90
CA PRO A 234 12.33 -7.35 -1.33
C PRO A 234 11.57 -6.60 -2.42
N MET A 235 10.28 -6.32 -2.18
CA MET A 235 9.48 -5.58 -3.15
C MET A 235 8.32 -4.78 -2.54
N THR A 236 7.91 -3.73 -3.23
CA THR A 236 6.66 -3.02 -2.99
C THR A 236 5.67 -3.34 -4.10
N LEU A 237 4.45 -3.69 -3.71
CA LEU A 237 3.35 -4.08 -4.58
C LEU A 237 2.24 -3.03 -4.47
N GLN A 238 1.87 -2.40 -5.57
CA GLN A 238 0.82 -1.38 -5.59
C GLN A 238 -0.28 -1.77 -6.60
N HIS A 239 -1.55 -1.74 -6.19
CA HIS A 239 -2.65 -2.18 -7.04
C HIS A 239 -3.93 -1.39 -6.81
N GLY A 240 -4.69 -1.17 -7.89
CA GLY A 240 -6.01 -0.56 -7.83
C GLY A 240 -7.11 -1.57 -7.49
N GLY A 241 -8.02 -1.21 -6.59
CA GLY A 241 -9.12 -2.08 -6.17
C GLY A 241 -10.15 -2.37 -7.26
N THR A 242 -10.27 -1.48 -8.25
CA THR A 242 -11.16 -1.62 -9.42
C THR A 242 -10.43 -2.06 -10.69
N ASP A 243 -9.16 -2.49 -10.55
CA ASP A 243 -8.37 -2.98 -11.66
C ASP A 243 -9.00 -4.27 -12.25
N PRO A 244 -9.14 -4.39 -13.58
CA PRO A 244 -9.60 -5.63 -14.19
C PRO A 244 -8.64 -6.81 -14.01
N TYR A 245 -7.33 -6.54 -13.79
CA TYR A 245 -6.39 -7.55 -13.30
C TYR A 245 -6.43 -7.52 -11.79
N SER A 246 -6.97 -8.56 -11.19
CA SER A 246 -7.32 -8.52 -9.78
C SER A 246 -6.15 -8.24 -8.84
N PRO A 247 -6.31 -7.33 -7.86
CA PRO A 247 -5.34 -7.13 -6.79
C PRO A 247 -5.11 -8.36 -5.89
N ASN A 248 -5.94 -9.42 -5.99
CA ASN A 248 -5.68 -10.69 -5.31
C ASN A 248 -4.32 -11.27 -5.71
N GLY A 249 -3.87 -11.05 -6.95
CA GLY A 249 -2.52 -11.43 -7.37
C GLY A 249 -1.44 -10.80 -6.49
N SER A 250 -1.55 -9.50 -6.22
CA SER A 250 -0.60 -8.79 -5.34
C SER A 250 -0.69 -9.27 -3.88
N THR A 251 -1.89 -9.55 -3.35
CA THR A 251 -2.04 -10.09 -1.98
C THR A 251 -1.42 -11.47 -1.84
N LEU A 252 -1.58 -12.34 -2.83
CA LEU A 252 -0.99 -13.69 -2.82
C LEU A 252 0.55 -13.64 -2.88
N VAL A 253 1.12 -12.77 -3.72
CA VAL A 253 2.59 -12.54 -3.76
C VAL A 253 3.07 -12.01 -2.42
N TYR A 254 2.42 -11.00 -1.86
CA TYR A 254 2.76 -10.47 -0.54
C TYR A 254 2.75 -11.55 0.54
N ARG A 255 1.70 -12.37 0.61
CA ARG A 255 1.62 -13.51 1.54
C ARG A 255 2.81 -14.45 1.39
N LYS A 256 3.17 -14.79 0.13
CA LYS A 256 4.31 -15.66 -0.13
C LYS A 256 5.64 -15.07 0.33
N LEU A 257 5.85 -13.78 0.12
CA LEU A 257 7.03 -13.07 0.62
C LEU A 257 7.09 -13.09 2.16
N ARG A 258 5.93 -12.91 2.83
CA ARG A 258 5.86 -12.99 4.30
C ARG A 258 6.21 -14.38 4.82
N GLU A 259 5.74 -15.46 4.19
CA GLU A 259 6.14 -16.84 4.52
C GLU A 259 7.66 -17.03 4.41
N MET A 260 8.28 -16.42 3.40
CA MET A 260 9.72 -16.46 3.17
C MET A 260 10.50 -15.47 4.06
N LYS A 261 9.83 -14.66 4.87
CA LYS A 261 10.42 -13.59 5.69
C LYS A 261 11.18 -12.53 4.87
N ILE A 262 10.74 -12.30 3.65
CA ILE A 262 11.28 -11.28 2.77
C ILE A 262 10.51 -9.98 3.02
N PRO A 263 11.20 -8.84 3.26
CA PRO A 263 10.53 -7.54 3.45
C PRO A 263 9.67 -7.17 2.25
N ALA A 264 8.42 -6.76 2.50
CA ALA A 264 7.51 -6.40 1.42
C ALA A 264 6.50 -5.31 1.85
N GLU A 265 6.08 -4.50 0.88
CA GLU A 265 4.96 -3.59 1.03
C GLU A 265 3.81 -3.98 0.10
N LEU A 266 2.59 -3.74 0.56
CA LEU A 266 1.36 -3.93 -0.21
C LEU A 266 0.48 -2.70 -0.05
N HIS A 267 0.19 -2.02 -1.16
CA HIS A 267 -0.65 -0.83 -1.21
C HIS A 267 -1.84 -1.06 -2.14
N LEU A 268 -3.04 -1.09 -1.59
CA LEU A 268 -4.27 -1.38 -2.30
C LEU A 268 -5.23 -0.18 -2.24
N TYR A 269 -5.47 0.43 -3.38
CA TYR A 269 -6.24 1.66 -3.54
C TYR A 269 -7.67 1.36 -4.03
N PRO A 270 -8.72 1.45 -3.21
CA PRO A 270 -10.05 0.89 -3.49
C PRO A 270 -10.74 1.47 -4.73
N ASN A 271 -10.50 2.75 -5.02
CA ASN A 271 -11.18 3.49 -6.11
C ASN A 271 -10.31 3.70 -7.35
N LYS A 272 -9.12 3.06 -7.40
CA LYS A 272 -8.21 3.19 -8.53
C LYS A 272 -8.26 1.97 -9.42
N GLY A 273 -8.21 2.20 -10.73
CA GLY A 273 -8.16 1.15 -11.75
C GLY A 273 -6.74 0.73 -12.08
N HIS A 274 -6.57 0.19 -13.28
CA HIS A 274 -5.26 -0.19 -13.80
C HIS A 274 -4.34 1.03 -13.92
N GLY A 275 -3.14 0.96 -13.33
CA GLY A 275 -2.22 2.09 -13.27
C GLY A 275 -2.26 2.91 -11.96
N ALA A 276 -2.92 2.42 -10.93
CA ALA A 276 -2.88 3.03 -9.61
C ALA A 276 -1.52 2.78 -8.96
N PHE A 277 -0.74 3.83 -8.75
CA PHE A 277 0.52 3.77 -8.00
C PHE A 277 0.83 5.11 -7.33
N GLY A 278 1.39 5.02 -6.13
CA GLY A 278 1.90 6.15 -5.35
C GLY A 278 3.42 6.21 -5.47
N PHE A 279 3.95 7.20 -6.19
CA PHE A 279 5.41 7.32 -6.38
C PHE A 279 6.12 7.63 -5.06
N GLU A 280 5.47 8.38 -4.17
CA GLU A 280 5.97 8.69 -2.82
C GLU A 280 6.19 7.40 -2.01
N ARG A 281 5.27 6.43 -2.08
CA ARG A 281 5.45 5.12 -1.43
C ARG A 281 6.62 4.34 -2.00
N THR A 282 6.86 4.44 -3.30
CA THR A 282 8.05 3.86 -3.95
C THR A 282 9.34 4.45 -3.37
N VAL A 283 9.40 5.77 -3.21
CA VAL A 283 10.56 6.48 -2.66
C VAL A 283 10.81 6.07 -1.20
N GLU A 284 9.76 6.05 -0.39
CA GLU A 284 9.87 5.64 1.01
C GLU A 284 10.32 4.18 1.17
N PHE A 285 9.79 3.26 0.36
CA PHE A 285 10.26 1.88 0.33
C PHE A 285 11.75 1.80 0.01
N MET A 286 12.22 2.49 -1.03
CA MET A 286 13.63 2.46 -1.43
C MET A 286 14.55 3.02 -0.33
N ARG A 287 14.14 4.09 0.36
CA ARG A 287 14.87 4.63 1.51
C ARG A 287 14.89 3.67 2.68
N GLN A 288 13.72 3.16 3.06
CA GLN A 288 13.55 2.19 4.14
C GLN A 288 14.46 0.97 3.96
N MET A 289 14.63 0.54 2.73
CA MET A 289 15.45 -0.61 2.37
C MET A 289 16.95 -0.26 2.17
N GLY A 290 17.35 1.01 2.29
CA GLY A 290 18.74 1.45 2.13
C GLY A 290 19.22 1.49 0.67
N TYR A 291 18.30 1.54 -0.29
CA TYR A 291 18.66 1.63 -1.72
C TYR A 291 18.92 3.06 -2.20
N MET A 292 18.65 4.03 -1.38
CA MET A 292 18.97 5.45 -1.63
C MET A 292 19.37 6.13 -0.33
N GLY A 293 20.05 7.29 -0.44
CA GLY A 293 20.51 8.06 0.71
C GLY A 293 19.38 8.52 1.63
N GLU A 294 19.77 8.89 2.85
CA GLU A 294 18.86 9.47 3.84
C GLU A 294 18.34 10.84 3.36
N LEU A 295 17.21 11.26 3.89
CA LEU A 295 16.70 12.61 3.70
C LEU A 295 17.65 13.62 4.37
N ASP A 296 17.80 14.79 3.76
CA ASP A 296 18.42 15.94 4.39
C ASP A 296 17.51 16.39 5.56
N GLU A 297 17.88 15.99 6.78
CA GLU A 297 17.10 16.21 8.01
C GLU A 297 16.77 17.70 8.24
N ASP A 298 17.57 18.61 7.69
CA ASP A 298 17.35 20.06 7.82
C ASP A 298 16.14 20.60 7.03
N LYS A 299 15.54 19.78 6.14
CA LYS A 299 14.44 20.21 5.27
C LYS A 299 13.06 19.67 5.63
N GLU A 300 12.98 18.65 6.46
CA GLU A 300 11.70 18.06 6.85
C GLU A 300 11.49 18.15 8.36
N GLU A 301 10.62 19.06 8.77
CA GLU A 301 10.13 19.15 10.15
C GLU A 301 9.52 17.80 10.56
N VAL A 302 10.06 17.15 11.58
CA VAL A 302 9.56 15.86 12.06
C VAL A 302 8.10 16.03 12.48
N LEU A 303 7.18 15.41 11.76
CA LEU A 303 5.73 15.53 12.01
C LEU A 303 5.37 15.30 13.49
N MET A 304 6.08 14.40 14.17
CA MET A 304 5.84 14.12 15.59
C MET A 304 6.29 15.26 16.50
N GLU A 305 7.38 15.95 16.23
CA GLU A 305 7.84 17.11 17.00
C GLU A 305 6.95 18.32 16.79
N ARG A 306 6.53 18.56 15.53
CA ARG A 306 5.55 19.61 15.21
C ARG A 306 4.27 19.47 16.01
N PHE A 307 3.83 18.24 16.29
CA PHE A 307 2.62 17.97 17.04
C PHE A 307 2.85 17.72 18.55
N ALA A 308 4.10 17.68 19.03
CA ALA A 308 4.42 17.46 20.44
C ALA A 308 4.26 18.71 21.33
N SER A 309 4.38 19.90 20.74
CA SER A 309 4.64 21.14 21.50
C SER A 309 3.38 21.93 21.92
N ASP A 310 2.18 21.63 21.42
CA ASP A 310 1.03 22.49 21.70
C ASP A 310 0.05 21.87 22.71
N ASP A 311 -0.03 22.50 23.86
CA ASP A 311 -1.04 22.20 24.89
C ASP A 311 -2.42 22.80 24.46
N ALA A 312 -3.01 22.21 23.43
CA ALA A 312 -4.34 22.55 22.94
C ALA A 312 -5.46 22.07 23.91
N ARG A 313 -5.13 21.86 25.20
CA ARG A 313 -6.07 21.34 26.19
C ARG A 313 -7.12 22.34 26.67
N ALA A 314 -6.97 23.63 26.32
CA ALA A 314 -7.81 24.69 26.87
C ALA A 314 -9.28 24.65 26.45
N ASP A 315 -9.61 24.08 25.28
CA ASP A 315 -10.95 24.14 24.68
C ASP A 315 -11.64 22.77 24.54
N ARG A 316 -11.18 21.73 25.23
CA ARG A 316 -11.81 20.41 25.18
C ARG A 316 -13.03 20.32 26.10
N ILE A 317 -14.10 19.75 25.59
CA ILE A 317 -15.31 19.46 26.37
C ILE A 317 -15.28 17.99 26.75
N ILE A 318 -15.18 17.71 28.06
CA ILE A 318 -15.18 16.35 28.62
C ILE A 318 -16.60 15.94 28.98
N GLN A 319 -17.00 14.73 28.62
CA GLN A 319 -18.32 14.21 28.86
C GLN A 319 -18.29 12.71 29.17
N ASP A 320 -19.03 12.29 30.20
CA ASP A 320 -19.23 10.89 30.54
C ASP A 320 -19.98 10.15 29.40
N VAL A 321 -19.56 8.93 29.11
CA VAL A 321 -20.23 8.07 28.10
C VAL A 321 -21.58 7.59 28.62
N TRP A 322 -21.66 7.25 29.89
CA TRP A 322 -22.85 6.68 30.54
C TRP A 322 -23.45 7.62 31.57
N PRO A 323 -24.78 7.61 31.75
CA PRO A 323 -25.40 8.23 32.90
C PRO A 323 -24.87 7.61 34.20
N GLU A 324 -24.82 8.38 35.27
CA GLU A 324 -24.34 7.93 36.57
C GLU A 324 -25.08 6.66 37.03
N GLY A 325 -24.30 5.67 37.46
CA GLY A 325 -24.81 4.38 37.97
C GLY A 325 -25.42 3.45 36.89
N LYS A 326 -25.38 3.81 35.59
CA LYS A 326 -26.01 3.02 34.53
C LYS A 326 -25.02 2.40 33.54
N THR A 327 -23.74 2.32 33.91
CA THR A 327 -22.71 1.68 33.06
C THR A 327 -22.92 0.16 33.06
N PRO A 328 -23.24 -0.49 31.89
CA PRO A 328 -23.47 -1.94 31.87
C PRO A 328 -22.17 -2.70 32.16
N ASP A 329 -22.27 -3.85 32.82
CA ASP A 329 -21.15 -4.74 33.15
C ASP A 329 -19.95 -4.03 33.82
N PHE A 330 -20.20 -2.95 34.58
CA PHE A 330 -19.14 -2.17 35.21
C PHE A 330 -18.43 -2.97 36.32
N GLN A 331 -17.12 -3.00 36.27
CA GLN A 331 -16.28 -3.64 37.27
C GLN A 331 -15.46 -2.59 38.02
N LYS A 332 -15.38 -2.71 39.37
CA LYS A 332 -14.73 -1.71 40.25
C LYS A 332 -13.27 -1.39 39.91
N HIS A 333 -12.56 -2.31 39.23
CA HIS A 333 -11.17 -2.10 38.82
C HIS A 333 -11.05 -1.33 37.51
N GLN A 334 -12.15 -1.09 36.79
CA GLN A 334 -12.15 -0.36 35.52
C GLN A 334 -12.28 1.14 35.74
N CYS A 335 -11.62 1.91 34.85
CA CYS A 335 -11.83 3.36 34.82
C CYS A 335 -13.24 3.71 34.32
N LYS A 336 -13.71 4.90 34.66
CA LYS A 336 -14.95 5.46 34.11
C LYS A 336 -14.71 5.91 32.66
N PRO A 337 -15.54 5.50 31.69
CA PRO A 337 -15.34 5.92 30.28
C PRO A 337 -15.89 7.33 30.07
N TYR A 338 -15.16 8.10 29.23
CA TYR A 338 -15.54 9.46 28.87
C TYR A 338 -15.09 9.78 27.42
N ILE A 339 -15.67 10.82 26.85
CA ILE A 339 -15.25 11.41 25.59
C ILE A 339 -14.74 12.83 25.79
N GLU A 340 -13.87 13.25 24.87
CA GLU A 340 -13.42 14.65 24.80
C GLU A 340 -13.67 15.17 23.38
N TRP A 341 -14.39 16.28 23.29
CA TRP A 341 -14.59 16.98 22.02
C TRP A 341 -13.45 17.96 21.78
N HIS A 342 -12.86 17.88 20.61
CA HIS A 342 -11.80 18.76 20.11
C HIS A 342 -12.32 19.47 18.87
N MET A 343 -12.81 20.69 19.08
CA MET A 343 -13.34 21.52 18.00
C MET A 343 -12.20 22.23 17.27
N PRO A 344 -12.12 22.19 15.94
CA PRO A 344 -11.12 22.94 15.19
C PRO A 344 -11.38 24.45 15.29
N LYS A 345 -10.31 25.26 15.30
CA LYS A 345 -10.44 26.74 15.28
C LYS A 345 -11.20 27.22 14.02
N ASN A 346 -10.99 26.56 12.89
CA ASN A 346 -11.64 26.85 11.60
C ASN A 346 -12.34 25.58 11.12
N LEU A 347 -13.63 25.44 11.40
CA LEU A 347 -14.40 24.28 10.94
C LEU A 347 -14.55 24.32 9.40
N LYS A 348 -14.00 23.32 8.70
CA LYS A 348 -14.08 23.19 7.24
C LYS A 348 -15.07 22.12 6.78
N THR A 349 -15.48 21.23 7.67
CA THR A 349 -16.43 20.15 7.37
C THR A 349 -17.34 19.88 8.56
N LYS A 350 -18.54 19.38 8.27
CA LYS A 350 -19.48 18.92 9.31
C LYS A 350 -19.21 17.48 9.76
N GLY A 351 -18.13 16.86 9.32
CA GLY A 351 -17.76 15.49 9.69
C GLY A 351 -17.11 15.39 11.06
N ILE A 352 -17.21 14.22 11.66
CA ILE A 352 -16.68 13.91 12.99
C ILE A 352 -15.81 12.68 12.91
N GLN A 353 -14.60 12.74 13.45
CA GLN A 353 -13.72 11.60 13.59
C GLN A 353 -13.59 11.22 15.07
N ILE A 354 -14.07 10.04 15.44
CA ILE A 354 -13.86 9.48 16.79
C ILE A 354 -12.53 8.72 16.77
N ILE A 355 -11.64 8.97 17.74
CA ILE A 355 -10.30 8.37 17.82
C ILE A 355 -10.07 7.79 19.23
N TYR A 356 -9.42 6.63 19.29
CA TYR A 356 -9.03 5.99 20.55
C TYR A 356 -7.74 5.18 20.39
N SER A 357 -6.96 5.05 21.48
CA SER A 357 -5.69 4.32 21.46
C SER A 357 -5.86 2.81 21.59
N GLY A 358 -4.77 2.09 21.40
CA GLY A 358 -4.64 0.66 21.66
C GLY A 358 -4.47 0.31 23.13
N GLY A 359 -3.42 -0.50 23.44
CA GLY A 359 -3.06 -0.90 24.78
C GLY A 359 -3.62 -2.24 25.25
N GLY A 360 -3.95 -3.17 24.33
CA GLY A 360 -4.36 -4.55 24.64
C GLY A 360 -5.66 -4.65 25.45
N TYR A 361 -6.50 -3.61 25.44
CA TYR A 361 -7.65 -3.43 26.32
C TYR A 361 -7.30 -3.27 27.82
N ASN A 362 -6.00 -3.21 28.17
CA ASN A 362 -5.56 -2.97 29.55
C ASN A 362 -5.27 -1.49 29.81
N HIS A 363 -4.94 -0.75 28.77
CA HIS A 363 -4.67 0.68 28.80
C HIS A 363 -5.46 1.38 27.71
N ASN A 364 -5.75 2.65 27.91
CA ASN A 364 -6.27 3.55 26.90
C ASN A 364 -5.95 4.98 27.36
N ASN A 365 -5.38 5.78 26.48
CA ASN A 365 -5.03 7.16 26.77
C ASN A 365 -5.38 8.07 25.59
N PRO A 366 -6.30 9.06 25.77
CA PRO A 366 -6.64 10.02 24.72
C PRO A 366 -5.49 10.90 24.24
N ASP A 367 -4.43 11.03 25.03
CA ASP A 367 -3.20 11.77 24.69
C ASP A 367 -2.02 10.85 24.30
N ALA A 368 -2.29 9.58 24.02
CA ALA A 368 -1.25 8.66 23.56
C ALA A 368 -0.63 9.11 22.22
N PHE A 369 0.62 8.70 21.99
CA PHE A 369 1.30 8.91 20.70
C PHE A 369 0.52 8.37 19.49
N GLU A 370 -0.37 7.42 19.69
CA GLU A 370 -1.26 6.86 18.67
C GLU A 370 -2.44 7.79 18.35
N VAL A 371 -2.77 8.74 19.22
CA VAL A 371 -3.97 9.59 19.14
C VAL A 371 -3.62 11.05 18.92
N ALA A 372 -2.73 11.59 19.76
CA ALA A 372 -2.47 13.03 19.81
C ALA A 372 -1.99 13.63 18.48
N PRO A 373 -1.05 13.04 17.72
CA PRO A 373 -0.58 13.59 16.47
C PRO A 373 -1.68 13.69 15.43
N ILE A 374 -2.40 12.59 15.19
CA ILE A 374 -3.47 12.57 14.17
C ILE A 374 -4.65 13.46 14.59
N ARG A 375 -5.00 13.50 15.87
CA ARG A 375 -6.02 14.41 16.41
C ARG A 375 -5.71 15.86 16.08
N ARG A 376 -4.49 16.32 16.39
CA ARG A 376 -4.03 17.70 16.12
C ARG A 376 -4.02 17.99 14.64
N TYR A 377 -3.45 17.10 13.84
CA TYR A 377 -3.41 17.27 12.38
C TYR A 377 -4.81 17.39 11.77
N LEU A 378 -5.76 16.54 12.16
CA LEU A 378 -7.14 16.62 11.67
C LEU A 378 -7.85 17.90 12.12
N ASN A 379 -7.61 18.38 13.35
CA ASN A 379 -8.14 19.67 13.80
C ASN A 379 -7.57 20.84 12.99
N GLU A 380 -6.27 20.84 12.65
CA GLU A 380 -5.66 21.84 11.77
C GLU A 380 -6.29 21.82 10.37
N GLN A 381 -6.67 20.64 9.89
CA GLN A 381 -7.41 20.46 8.63
C GLN A 381 -8.89 20.93 8.73
N GLY A 382 -9.36 21.35 9.90
CA GLY A 382 -10.74 21.81 10.11
C GLY A 382 -11.76 20.69 10.33
N ILE A 383 -11.31 19.53 10.78
CA ILE A 383 -12.13 18.35 11.10
C ILE A 383 -12.33 18.27 12.62
N THR A 384 -13.58 18.11 13.07
CA THR A 384 -13.88 17.87 14.49
C THR A 384 -13.43 16.46 14.88
N VAL A 385 -12.68 16.37 15.98
CA VAL A 385 -12.25 15.10 16.56
C VAL A 385 -12.90 14.88 17.91
N VAL A 386 -13.32 13.65 18.18
CA VAL A 386 -13.78 13.19 19.49
C VAL A 386 -12.85 12.08 19.95
N THR A 387 -12.16 12.22 21.08
CA THR A 387 -11.40 11.13 21.65
C THR A 387 -12.24 10.33 22.62
N LEU A 388 -12.09 9.00 22.59
CA LEU A 388 -12.79 8.10 23.51
C LEU A 388 -11.78 7.46 24.48
N LYS A 389 -11.99 7.67 25.76
CA LYS A 389 -11.44 6.86 26.83
C LYS A 389 -12.42 5.74 27.14
N TYR A 390 -12.26 4.57 26.53
CA TYR A 390 -13.08 3.40 26.86
C TYR A 390 -12.60 2.73 28.17
N ARG A 391 -13.42 1.90 28.77
CA ARG A 391 -13.10 1.21 30.04
C ARG A 391 -11.86 0.33 29.91
N THR A 392 -10.92 0.57 30.79
CA THR A 392 -9.71 -0.22 31.03
C THR A 392 -9.43 -0.37 32.54
N PRO A 393 -8.74 -1.44 32.95
CA PRO A 393 -8.32 -2.60 32.16
C PRO A 393 -9.53 -3.44 31.69
N ARG A 394 -9.25 -4.39 30.77
CA ARG A 394 -10.27 -5.33 30.27
C ARG A 394 -11.02 -6.05 31.39
N PRO A 395 -12.21 -6.62 31.15
CA PRO A 395 -12.94 -7.40 32.12
C PRO A 395 -12.09 -8.50 32.75
N SER A 396 -12.32 -8.76 34.05
CA SER A 396 -11.65 -9.87 34.73
C SER A 396 -12.06 -11.23 34.12
N LYS A 397 -11.21 -12.24 34.22
CA LYS A 397 -11.51 -13.59 33.71
C LYS A 397 -12.73 -14.20 34.38
N GLU A 398 -12.93 -13.89 35.69
CA GLU A 398 -14.01 -14.41 36.49
C GLU A 398 -15.39 -13.87 36.04
N SER A 399 -15.40 -12.75 35.32
CA SER A 399 -16.66 -12.19 34.77
C SER A 399 -17.27 -13.01 33.65
N GLY A 400 -16.47 -13.89 33.00
CA GLY A 400 -16.88 -14.61 31.83
C GLY A 400 -17.02 -13.77 30.54
N LEU A 401 -16.75 -12.45 30.63
CA LEU A 401 -16.85 -11.53 29.51
C LEU A 401 -15.61 -11.62 28.61
N ALA A 402 -15.81 -11.48 27.30
CA ALA A 402 -14.70 -11.34 26.37
C ALA A 402 -13.91 -10.06 26.67
N LYS A 403 -12.59 -10.07 26.37
CA LYS A 403 -11.68 -8.95 26.67
C LYS A 403 -12.09 -7.60 26.08
N HIS A 404 -12.85 -7.59 25.00
CA HIS A 404 -13.32 -6.39 24.29
C HIS A 404 -14.72 -5.95 24.71
N THR A 405 -15.48 -6.75 25.47
CA THR A 405 -16.92 -6.54 25.71
C THR A 405 -17.23 -5.14 26.24
N THR A 406 -16.57 -4.73 27.35
CA THR A 406 -16.86 -3.42 27.94
C THR A 406 -16.42 -2.25 27.06
N ALA A 407 -15.29 -2.37 26.37
CA ALA A 407 -14.85 -1.37 25.39
C ALA A 407 -15.81 -1.28 24.18
N TRP A 408 -16.36 -2.42 23.75
CA TRP A 408 -17.36 -2.47 22.68
C TRP A 408 -18.66 -1.77 23.04
N GLN A 409 -19.15 -1.97 24.27
CA GLN A 409 -20.30 -1.25 24.80
C GLN A 409 -20.05 0.26 24.83
N ASP A 410 -18.88 0.68 25.31
CA ASP A 410 -18.51 2.10 25.37
C ASP A 410 -18.42 2.74 23.98
N LEU A 411 -17.88 2.03 22.97
CA LEU A 411 -17.83 2.54 21.61
C LEU A 411 -19.21 2.70 21.00
N GLN A 412 -20.09 1.69 21.13
CA GLN A 412 -21.46 1.79 20.61
C GLN A 412 -22.22 2.95 21.22
N ARG A 413 -22.10 3.12 22.55
CA ARG A 413 -22.71 4.24 23.26
C ARG A 413 -22.10 5.57 22.82
N THR A 414 -20.79 5.64 22.66
CA THR A 414 -20.09 6.86 22.19
C THR A 414 -20.58 7.30 20.83
N ILE A 415 -20.71 6.38 19.85
CA ILE A 415 -21.21 6.72 18.51
C ILE A 415 -22.62 7.30 18.60
N ARG A 416 -23.51 6.70 19.38
CA ARG A 416 -24.88 7.20 19.61
C ARG A 416 -24.88 8.56 20.30
N LEU A 417 -24.06 8.74 21.33
CA LEU A 417 -23.91 9.99 22.07
C LEU A 417 -23.41 11.13 21.17
N VAL A 418 -22.35 10.89 20.41
CA VAL A 418 -21.81 11.84 19.42
C VAL A 418 -22.86 12.19 18.38
N ARG A 419 -23.56 11.20 17.84
CA ARG A 419 -24.66 11.40 16.87
C ARG A 419 -25.78 12.26 17.45
N SER A 420 -26.19 12.04 18.69
CA SER A 420 -27.26 12.80 19.36
C SER A 420 -26.93 14.27 19.58
N GLN A 421 -25.64 14.61 19.60
CA GLN A 421 -25.16 15.96 19.88
C GLN A 421 -24.58 16.68 18.66
N ALA A 422 -24.43 16.01 17.53
CA ALA A 422 -23.79 16.54 16.34
C ALA A 422 -24.40 17.89 15.92
N GLU A 423 -25.72 17.97 15.80
CA GLU A 423 -26.43 19.18 15.37
C GLU A 423 -26.24 20.36 16.35
N LYS A 424 -26.14 20.10 17.66
CA LYS A 424 -25.84 21.12 18.67
C LYS A 424 -24.53 21.84 18.40
N TYR A 425 -23.56 21.15 17.81
CA TYR A 425 -22.25 21.68 17.45
C TYR A 425 -22.14 22.07 15.97
N GLY A 426 -23.27 22.11 15.24
CA GLY A 426 -23.29 22.44 13.80
C GLY A 426 -22.72 21.36 12.90
N LEU A 427 -22.63 20.11 13.39
CA LEU A 427 -22.08 18.97 12.70
C LEU A 427 -23.18 18.05 12.11
N ASP A 428 -22.79 17.13 11.23
CA ASP A 428 -23.71 16.20 10.58
C ASP A 428 -23.73 14.85 11.30
N PRO A 429 -24.87 14.43 11.90
CA PRO A 429 -24.99 13.16 12.60
C PRO A 429 -24.76 11.92 11.70
N ASN A 430 -24.79 12.10 10.36
CA ASN A 430 -24.58 11.07 9.37
C ASN A 430 -23.17 11.08 8.77
N LYS A 431 -22.23 11.85 9.35
CA LYS A 431 -20.83 11.92 8.91
C LYS A 431 -19.88 11.62 10.06
N ILE A 432 -19.95 10.42 10.59
CA ILE A 432 -19.15 9.95 11.71
C ILE A 432 -18.23 8.82 11.26
N GLY A 433 -16.93 9.00 11.46
CA GLY A 433 -15.92 7.96 11.29
C GLY A 433 -15.30 7.55 12.62
N ILE A 434 -14.72 6.35 12.69
CA ILE A 434 -14.00 5.84 13.85
C ILE A 434 -12.57 5.45 13.48
N MET A 435 -11.65 5.59 14.43
CA MET A 435 -10.24 5.23 14.26
C MET A 435 -9.66 4.67 15.55
N GLY A 436 -8.87 3.60 15.42
CA GLY A 436 -8.12 3.06 16.53
C GLY A 436 -6.90 2.27 16.12
N SER A 437 -5.94 2.14 17.06
CA SER A 437 -4.68 1.44 16.86
C SER A 437 -4.63 0.16 17.68
N SER A 438 -3.96 -0.90 17.23
CA SER A 438 -3.75 -2.15 17.99
C SER A 438 -5.07 -2.78 18.46
N ALA A 439 -5.29 -2.92 19.75
CA ALA A 439 -6.58 -3.34 20.33
C ALA A 439 -7.70 -2.35 19.97
N GLY A 440 -7.40 -1.04 19.90
CA GLY A 440 -8.33 -0.04 19.36
C GLY A 440 -8.62 -0.28 17.86
N GLY A 441 -7.66 -0.77 17.10
CA GLY A 441 -7.86 -1.22 15.72
C GLY A 441 -8.85 -2.39 15.63
N HIS A 442 -8.74 -3.38 16.51
CA HIS A 442 -9.74 -4.44 16.65
C HIS A 442 -11.14 -3.87 16.99
N LEU A 443 -11.20 -2.94 17.94
CA LEU A 443 -12.44 -2.28 18.32
C LEU A 443 -13.05 -1.49 17.14
N THR A 444 -12.19 -0.89 16.29
CA THR A 444 -12.62 -0.24 15.05
C THR A 444 -13.21 -1.25 14.07
N LEU A 445 -12.58 -2.43 13.90
CA LEU A 445 -13.13 -3.50 13.07
C LEU A 445 -14.52 -3.90 13.57
N MET A 446 -14.74 -4.09 14.87
CA MET A 446 -16.06 -4.37 15.43
C MET A 446 -17.06 -3.24 15.14
N GLY A 447 -16.67 -1.98 15.33
CA GLY A 447 -17.53 -0.82 15.07
C GLY A 447 -17.95 -0.68 13.60
N VAL A 448 -17.06 -1.06 12.67
CA VAL A 448 -17.31 -1.02 11.22
C VAL A 448 -18.16 -2.19 10.75
N THR A 449 -17.94 -3.40 11.29
CA THR A 449 -18.50 -4.63 10.72
C THR A 449 -19.72 -5.16 11.47
N SER A 450 -19.93 -4.76 12.71
CA SER A 450 -20.89 -5.39 13.62
C SER A 450 -21.83 -4.38 14.28
N SER A 451 -22.16 -3.28 13.61
CA SER A 451 -22.96 -2.19 14.17
C SER A 451 -24.38 -2.61 14.54
N ARG A 452 -24.92 -3.65 13.89
CA ARG A 452 -26.24 -4.21 14.18
C ARG A 452 -26.25 -5.15 15.38
N HIS A 453 -25.08 -5.61 15.82
CA HIS A 453 -24.98 -6.45 17.01
C HIS A 453 -25.08 -5.60 18.27
N GLN A 454 -26.12 -5.79 19.05
CA GLN A 454 -26.34 -5.05 20.29
C GLN A 454 -25.47 -5.60 21.41
N SER A 455 -24.56 -4.79 21.95
CA SER A 455 -23.61 -5.20 23.00
C SER A 455 -24.13 -4.97 24.44
N TYR A 456 -25.21 -4.23 24.61
CA TYR A 456 -25.84 -3.94 25.90
C TYR A 456 -27.33 -3.63 25.72
N LEU A 457 -28.12 -3.76 26.79
CA LEU A 457 -29.54 -3.40 26.77
C LEU A 457 -29.71 -1.88 26.77
N PRO A 458 -30.65 -1.32 25.98
CA PRO A 458 -30.92 0.12 25.97
C PRO A 458 -31.22 0.71 27.35
N ILE A 459 -30.62 1.85 27.65
CA ILE A 459 -30.71 2.53 28.94
C ILE A 459 -31.60 3.78 28.84
N ASP A 460 -31.53 4.48 27.73
CA ASP A 460 -32.28 5.73 27.50
C ASP A 460 -32.58 5.95 25.99
N ASN A 461 -33.11 7.13 25.63
CA ASN A 461 -33.47 7.47 24.29
C ASN A 461 -32.26 7.56 23.31
N ILE A 462 -31.04 7.81 23.81
CA ILE A 462 -29.83 7.84 22.99
C ILE A 462 -29.57 6.46 22.40
N ASP A 463 -29.88 5.39 23.11
CA ASP A 463 -29.66 4.01 22.66
C ASP A 463 -30.61 3.55 21.53
N LYS A 464 -31.63 4.35 21.23
CA LYS A 464 -32.50 4.14 20.06
C LYS A 464 -31.86 4.62 18.75
N LEU A 465 -30.79 5.44 18.84
CA LEU A 465 -30.06 5.90 17.66
C LEU A 465 -29.19 4.78 17.11
N PRO A 466 -28.96 4.76 15.80
CA PRO A 466 -28.06 3.78 15.19
C PRO A 466 -26.61 4.03 15.63
N CYS A 467 -25.80 2.96 15.72
CA CYS A 467 -24.38 3.05 16.01
C CYS A 467 -23.49 2.65 14.83
N ASN A 468 -24.05 2.57 13.61
CA ASN A 468 -23.27 2.42 12.40
C ASN A 468 -22.44 3.69 12.11
N VAL A 469 -21.34 3.53 11.42
CA VAL A 469 -20.43 4.61 11.05
C VAL A 469 -20.27 4.69 9.52
N GLN A 470 -19.74 5.79 9.01
CA GLN A 470 -19.62 5.99 7.58
C GLN A 470 -18.23 5.60 7.03
N TRP A 471 -17.24 5.49 7.90
CA TRP A 471 -15.91 4.95 7.58
C TRP A 471 -15.16 4.52 8.85
N GLY A 472 -14.17 3.65 8.66
CA GLY A 472 -13.24 3.25 9.72
C GLY A 472 -11.78 3.41 9.30
N VAL A 473 -10.91 3.62 10.30
CA VAL A 473 -9.45 3.62 10.13
C VAL A 473 -8.83 2.68 11.15
N GLY A 474 -8.26 1.58 10.69
CA GLY A 474 -7.57 0.59 11.51
C GLY A 474 -6.04 0.73 11.38
N VAL A 475 -5.37 1.08 12.47
CA VAL A 475 -3.92 1.20 12.51
C VAL A 475 -3.36 -0.02 13.22
N TYR A 476 -2.60 -0.83 12.49
CA TYR A 476 -2.11 -2.17 12.93
C TYR A 476 -3.10 -2.92 13.84
N PRO A 477 -4.34 -3.22 13.36
CA PRO A 477 -5.33 -3.89 14.18
C PRO A 477 -4.79 -5.25 14.67
N ALA A 478 -4.84 -5.46 16.00
CA ALA A 478 -4.52 -6.73 16.60
C ALA A 478 -5.78 -7.60 16.76
N TYR A 479 -5.63 -8.87 17.11
CA TYR A 479 -6.72 -9.78 17.48
C TYR A 479 -7.77 -10.08 16.41
N ALA A 480 -7.51 -9.75 15.14
CA ALA A 480 -8.48 -10.02 14.07
C ALA A 480 -8.42 -11.46 13.55
N LEU A 481 -7.35 -12.22 13.87
CA LEU A 481 -7.16 -13.58 13.41
C LEU A 481 -7.08 -14.58 14.56
N THR A 482 -7.53 -15.80 14.26
CA THR A 482 -7.31 -16.99 15.08
C THR A 482 -6.72 -18.10 14.21
N ASP A 483 -5.95 -19.00 14.81
CA ASP A 483 -5.42 -20.19 14.15
C ASP A 483 -6.42 -21.37 14.10
N GLY A 484 -7.66 -21.15 14.47
CA GLY A 484 -8.71 -22.16 14.57
C GLY A 484 -8.72 -22.95 15.89
N HIS A 485 -7.86 -22.58 16.85
CA HIS A 485 -7.73 -23.21 18.17
C HIS A 485 -8.09 -22.28 19.33
N ASP A 486 -9.02 -21.35 19.13
CA ASP A 486 -9.43 -20.34 20.12
C ASP A 486 -8.33 -19.37 20.58
N MET A 487 -7.16 -19.42 19.97
CA MET A 487 -6.06 -18.49 20.25
C MET A 487 -5.90 -17.48 19.11
N TYR A 488 -5.79 -16.22 19.49
CA TYR A 488 -5.48 -15.19 18.50
C TYR A 488 -4.10 -15.46 17.88
N ASN A 489 -4.04 -15.50 16.56
CA ASN A 489 -2.78 -15.65 15.84
C ASN A 489 -1.95 -14.37 16.00
N THR A 490 -0.95 -14.43 16.86
CA THR A 490 -0.10 -13.30 17.20
C THR A 490 1.26 -13.34 16.51
N THR A 491 1.63 -14.46 15.91
CA THR A 491 3.00 -14.70 15.45
C THR A 491 3.17 -14.66 13.94
N GLY A 492 2.10 -14.34 13.21
CA GLY A 492 2.12 -14.39 11.74
C GLY A 492 2.37 -15.80 11.22
N GLY A 493 2.07 -16.83 12.03
CA GLY A 493 2.09 -18.22 11.60
C GLY A 493 1.27 -18.41 10.34
N ASN A 494 1.36 -19.55 9.70
CA ASN A 494 0.87 -19.78 8.35
C ASN A 494 -0.41 -19.02 8.03
N ALA A 495 -0.28 -17.96 7.21
CA ALA A 495 -1.37 -17.06 6.86
C ALA A 495 -2.55 -17.80 6.21
N ASP A 496 -2.32 -18.95 5.63
CA ASP A 496 -3.34 -19.77 4.97
C ASP A 496 -4.24 -20.49 5.97
N SER A 497 -3.74 -20.84 7.14
CA SER A 497 -4.52 -21.46 8.21
C SER A 497 -5.23 -20.45 9.12
N ALA A 498 -4.80 -19.18 9.11
CA ALA A 498 -5.41 -18.16 9.92
C ALA A 498 -6.77 -17.73 9.36
N VAL A 499 -7.77 -17.64 10.23
CA VAL A 499 -9.14 -17.22 9.92
C VAL A 499 -9.52 -16.00 10.74
N LEU A 500 -10.45 -15.19 10.22
CA LEU A 500 -11.00 -14.07 10.98
C LEU A 500 -11.74 -14.58 12.21
N VAL A 501 -11.55 -13.87 13.34
CA VAL A 501 -12.30 -14.18 14.57
C VAL A 501 -13.80 -14.01 14.36
N PRO A 502 -14.65 -14.77 15.08
CA PRO A 502 -16.10 -14.70 14.93
C PRO A 502 -16.72 -13.41 15.47
N ASP A 503 -15.93 -12.54 16.08
CA ASP A 503 -16.38 -11.25 16.63
C ASP A 503 -16.90 -10.28 15.55
N PHE A 504 -16.54 -10.51 14.28
CA PHE A 504 -16.92 -9.67 13.14
C PHE A 504 -18.12 -10.21 12.40
N SER A 505 -19.25 -9.51 12.42
CA SER A 505 -20.49 -9.94 11.76
C SER A 505 -20.55 -9.60 10.26
N PHE A 506 -19.77 -8.59 9.81
CA PHE A 506 -19.87 -8.08 8.45
C PHE A 506 -21.31 -7.89 8.00
N ASP A 507 -22.04 -7.06 8.72
CA ASP A 507 -23.46 -6.80 8.49
C ASP A 507 -23.73 -5.86 7.30
N LEU A 508 -25.01 -5.56 7.01
CA LEU A 508 -25.41 -4.71 5.89
C LEU A 508 -24.97 -3.24 6.06
N ASP A 509 -24.59 -2.82 7.26
CA ASP A 509 -24.10 -1.49 7.56
C ASP A 509 -22.57 -1.44 7.62
N THR A 510 -21.87 -2.52 7.23
CA THR A 510 -20.41 -2.56 7.18
C THR A 510 -19.87 -1.40 6.34
N ALA A 511 -19.12 -0.50 6.98
CA ALA A 511 -18.64 0.72 6.36
C ALA A 511 -17.30 0.52 5.61
N PRO A 512 -16.99 1.36 4.62
CA PRO A 512 -15.67 1.42 4.00
C PRO A 512 -14.57 1.66 5.02
N MET A 513 -13.38 1.11 4.75
CA MET A 513 -12.28 1.13 5.72
C MET A 513 -10.94 1.47 5.09
N PHE A 514 -10.07 2.10 5.87
CA PHE A 514 -8.64 2.24 5.63
C PHE A 514 -7.87 1.43 6.67
N MET A 515 -6.86 0.70 6.25
CA MET A 515 -5.97 -0.01 7.16
C MET A 515 -4.49 0.25 6.82
N ILE A 516 -3.68 0.42 7.87
CA ILE A 516 -2.23 0.52 7.74
C ILE A 516 -1.56 -0.38 8.79
N HIS A 517 -0.53 -1.15 8.39
CA HIS A 517 0.08 -2.16 9.22
C HIS A 517 1.59 -2.26 8.98
N GLY A 518 2.37 -2.50 10.01
CA GLY A 518 3.79 -2.81 9.86
C GLY A 518 4.00 -4.24 9.37
N ASP A 519 4.83 -4.43 8.36
CA ASP A 519 5.13 -5.75 7.81
C ASP A 519 5.85 -6.67 8.80
N ALA A 520 6.71 -6.12 9.66
CA ALA A 520 7.42 -6.85 10.71
C ALA A 520 6.69 -6.83 12.07
N ASP A 521 5.39 -6.52 12.09
CA ASP A 521 4.57 -6.52 13.31
C ASP A 521 4.37 -7.94 13.83
N PRO A 522 4.66 -8.23 15.12
CA PRO A 522 4.41 -9.56 15.71
C PRO A 522 2.92 -9.93 15.75
N TRP A 523 2.00 -8.95 15.71
CA TRP A 523 0.55 -9.18 15.58
C TRP A 523 0.12 -9.43 14.13
N ALA A 524 1.04 -9.61 13.25
CA ALA A 524 0.93 -9.96 11.84
C ALA A 524 0.08 -9.01 10.98
N ALA A 525 0.70 -8.42 9.96
CA ALA A 525 0.00 -7.63 8.95
C ALA A 525 -1.14 -8.41 8.27
N MET A 526 -1.13 -9.74 8.35
CA MET A 526 -2.19 -10.62 7.87
C MET A 526 -3.55 -10.35 8.53
N ASN A 527 -3.60 -9.78 9.77
CA ASN A 527 -4.86 -9.28 10.35
C ASN A 527 -5.56 -8.30 9.38
N SER A 528 -4.83 -7.34 8.85
CA SER A 528 -5.36 -6.36 7.89
C SER A 528 -5.62 -6.95 6.51
N VAL A 529 -4.74 -7.82 6.01
CA VAL A 529 -4.90 -8.45 4.70
C VAL A 529 -6.16 -9.33 4.64
N LYS A 530 -6.41 -10.16 5.64
CA LYS A 530 -7.60 -11.03 5.70
C LYS A 530 -8.91 -10.23 5.84
N VAL A 531 -8.91 -9.14 6.58
CA VAL A 531 -10.06 -8.23 6.64
C VAL A 531 -10.30 -7.59 5.26
N TRP A 532 -9.23 -7.13 4.59
CA TRP A 532 -9.33 -6.57 3.25
C TRP A 532 -9.90 -7.59 2.24
N GLU A 533 -9.39 -8.83 2.24
CA GLU A 533 -9.90 -9.93 1.39
C GLU A 533 -11.41 -10.15 1.63
N LYS A 534 -11.83 -10.18 2.89
CA LYS A 534 -13.25 -10.34 3.26
C LYS A 534 -14.10 -9.17 2.79
N MET A 535 -13.68 -7.94 3.04
CA MET A 535 -14.43 -6.75 2.61
C MET A 535 -14.53 -6.69 1.08
N ARG A 536 -13.42 -6.97 0.37
CA ARG A 536 -13.41 -7.05 -1.09
C ARG A 536 -14.40 -8.11 -1.61
N SER A 537 -14.44 -9.30 -1.02
CA SER A 537 -15.38 -10.36 -1.42
C SER A 537 -16.86 -9.96 -1.29
N MET A 538 -17.14 -8.95 -0.47
CA MET A 538 -18.46 -8.35 -0.29
C MET A 538 -18.71 -7.09 -1.13
N GLY A 539 -17.76 -6.69 -1.97
CA GLY A 539 -17.83 -5.44 -2.75
C GLY A 539 -17.69 -4.16 -1.91
N ILE A 540 -17.17 -4.26 -0.68
CA ILE A 540 -16.98 -3.12 0.23
C ILE A 540 -15.60 -2.50 -0.02
N GLN A 541 -15.56 -1.17 -0.17
CA GLN A 541 -14.32 -0.44 -0.37
C GLN A 541 -13.41 -0.56 0.86
N CYS A 542 -12.18 -1.01 0.64
CA CYS A 542 -11.18 -1.09 1.67
C CYS A 542 -9.80 -0.72 1.10
N GLU A 543 -9.17 0.28 1.69
CA GLU A 543 -7.80 0.69 1.41
C GLU A 543 -6.85 0.00 2.37
N LEU A 544 -5.72 -0.49 1.87
CA LEU A 544 -4.75 -1.21 2.69
C LEU A 544 -3.34 -0.78 2.34
N HIS A 545 -2.56 -0.47 3.37
CA HIS A 545 -1.12 -0.21 3.27
C HIS A 545 -0.36 -1.08 4.26
N THR A 546 0.64 -1.84 3.80
CA THR A 546 1.63 -2.45 4.66
C THR A 546 2.98 -1.76 4.48
N LEU A 547 3.72 -1.58 5.56
CA LEU A 547 4.99 -0.84 5.58
C LEU A 547 6.14 -1.80 5.89
N ALA A 548 7.10 -1.92 4.96
CA ALA A 548 8.24 -2.83 5.10
C ALA A 548 9.04 -2.54 6.37
N LEU A 549 9.52 -3.60 7.02
CA LEU A 549 10.34 -3.57 8.24
C LEU A 549 9.71 -2.88 9.47
N GLN A 550 8.51 -2.29 9.33
CA GLN A 550 7.85 -1.61 10.45
C GLN A 550 7.24 -2.61 11.43
N LYS A 551 7.45 -2.35 12.72
CA LYS A 551 6.95 -3.16 13.84
C LYS A 551 5.63 -2.63 14.37
N HIS A 552 5.09 -3.30 15.38
CA HIS A 552 3.97 -2.78 16.16
C HIS A 552 4.30 -1.41 16.75
N CYS A 553 3.31 -0.51 16.80
CA CYS A 553 3.52 0.86 17.26
C CYS A 553 4.54 1.66 16.45
N PHE A 554 4.61 1.45 15.14
CA PHE A 554 5.56 2.12 14.25
C PHE A 554 5.51 3.65 14.32
N GLN A 555 4.40 4.24 14.81
CA GLN A 555 4.29 5.69 15.00
C GLN A 555 5.37 6.25 15.95
N MET A 556 5.86 5.44 16.90
CA MET A 556 6.94 5.85 17.82
C MET A 556 8.28 6.03 17.10
N ALA A 557 8.46 5.36 15.96
CA ALA A 557 9.67 5.42 15.16
C ALA A 557 9.45 6.18 13.83
N ALA A 558 8.31 6.86 13.68
CA ALA A 558 8.00 7.64 12.49
C ALA A 558 8.90 8.89 12.44
N SER A 559 9.97 8.80 11.66
CA SER A 559 10.94 9.87 11.40
C SER A 559 11.26 9.92 9.91
N PRO A 560 11.82 11.01 9.38
CA PRO A 560 12.28 11.08 8.01
C PRO A 560 13.12 9.85 7.64
N GLY A 561 12.89 9.29 6.46
CA GLY A 561 13.57 8.06 6.00
C GLY A 561 12.97 6.75 6.48
N THR A 562 11.99 6.75 7.39
CA THR A 562 11.25 5.52 7.73
C THR A 562 9.99 5.37 6.86
N GLY A 563 9.62 4.12 6.53
CA GLY A 563 8.37 3.83 5.80
C GLY A 563 7.10 4.30 6.53
N ALA A 564 7.21 4.60 7.82
CA ALA A 564 6.12 5.11 8.64
C ALA A 564 5.97 6.65 8.61
N TYR A 565 6.91 7.38 8.02
CA TYR A 565 6.99 8.83 8.13
C TYR A 565 5.70 9.57 7.76
N ASN A 566 5.09 9.19 6.65
CA ASN A 566 3.90 9.86 6.13
C ASN A 566 2.57 9.20 6.51
N TYR A 567 2.54 8.33 7.51
CA TYR A 567 1.31 7.61 7.88
C TYR A 567 0.14 8.55 8.23
N VAL A 568 0.41 9.68 8.88
CA VAL A 568 -0.61 10.69 9.25
C VAL A 568 -1.25 11.28 8.00
N ASN A 569 -0.45 11.61 6.99
CA ASN A 569 -0.94 12.13 5.71
C ASN A 569 -1.84 11.11 4.99
N LEU A 570 -1.44 9.85 4.93
CA LEU A 570 -2.25 8.78 4.30
C LEU A 570 -3.62 8.66 4.98
N ILE A 571 -3.65 8.63 6.30
CA ILE A 571 -4.89 8.59 7.09
C ILE A 571 -5.74 9.83 6.83
N ALA A 572 -5.14 11.01 6.87
CA ALA A 572 -5.85 12.26 6.66
C ALA A 572 -6.42 12.39 5.24
N GLU A 573 -5.67 12.01 4.22
CA GLU A 573 -6.16 12.01 2.83
C GLU A 573 -7.35 11.05 2.65
N TYR A 574 -7.30 9.86 3.26
CA TYR A 574 -8.45 8.97 3.26
C TYR A 574 -9.67 9.63 3.91
N ILE A 575 -9.53 10.21 5.12
CA ILE A 575 -10.63 10.86 5.85
C ILE A 575 -11.17 12.06 5.05
N LYS A 576 -10.31 12.92 4.50
CA LYS A 576 -10.70 14.04 3.64
C LYS A 576 -11.49 13.57 2.42
N GLY A 577 -11.04 12.51 1.78
CA GLY A 577 -11.76 11.89 0.66
C GLY A 577 -13.17 11.40 1.06
N ARG A 578 -13.33 10.81 2.26
CA ARG A 578 -14.65 10.39 2.80
C ARG A 578 -15.55 11.60 3.09
N LEU A 579 -14.96 12.71 3.51
CA LEU A 579 -15.67 13.96 3.82
C LEU A 579 -15.88 14.85 2.58
N LYS A 580 -15.33 14.49 1.42
CA LYS A 580 -15.34 15.28 0.18
C LYS A 580 -14.74 16.68 0.38
N MET A 581 -13.62 16.74 1.10
CA MET A 581 -12.81 17.93 1.29
C MET A 581 -11.78 18.04 0.15
N GLU A 582 -11.48 19.26 -0.28
CA GLU A 582 -10.38 19.56 -1.20
C GLU A 582 -9.03 19.60 -0.48
#